data_45f141a092bf0950b1b024fc82ee8eca
#
_entry.id   45f141a092bf0950b1b024fc82ee8eca
#
_cell.length_a   1.000
_cell.length_b   1.000
_cell.length_c   1.000
_cell.angle_alpha   90.00
_cell.angle_beta   90.00
_cell.angle_gamma   90.00
#
_symmetry.space_group_name_H-M   'P 1'
#
loop_
_entity.id
_entity.type
_entity.pdbx_description
1 polymer ?
#
loop_
_entity_poly.entity_id
_entity_poly.type
_entity_poly.pdbx_seq_one_letter_code
_entity_poly.pdbx_strand_id
1 'polypeptide(L)'
;MMKKSFAATCLALACLGTLPLTPALAESNIGLRGGPPEPRYERVPAPRRGQIWVPGHWEPRGHRNVWIAGSFVRERPGYRYVAPAWEQRDGRWNMHRGGWQRADRDGDGVPNRVDRRPNDPYRR
;
A
#
# COMPACT_ATOMS: atom_id res chain seq x y z
N MET A 1 78.42 -15.24 4.20
CA MET A 1 77.94 -13.83 3.98
C MET A 1 76.45 -13.82 4.07
N MET A 2 75.96 -13.28 5.13
CA MET A 2 74.52 -13.25 5.42
C MET A 2 73.93 -11.93 4.93
N LYS A 3 72.94 -11.99 4.06
CA LYS A 3 72.11 -10.84 3.70
C LYS A 3 70.75 -10.97 4.37
N LYS A 4 70.54 -10.10 5.34
CA LYS A 4 69.26 -9.99 6.05
C LYS A 4 68.25 -9.19 5.22
N SER A 5 67.16 -9.80 4.81
CA SER A 5 66.04 -9.11 4.19
C SER A 5 65.03 -8.72 5.27
N PHE A 6 64.79 -7.43 5.39
CA PHE A 6 63.72 -6.87 6.23
C PHE A 6 62.38 -6.98 5.50
N ALA A 7 61.46 -7.74 6.07
CA ALA A 7 60.08 -7.74 5.63
C ALA A 7 59.34 -6.62 6.37
N ALA A 8 58.84 -5.62 5.61
CA ALA A 8 57.97 -4.58 6.12
C ALA A 8 56.52 -5.08 6.10
N THR A 9 55.96 -5.27 7.27
CA THR A 9 54.57 -5.64 7.43
C THR A 9 53.72 -4.39 7.39
N CYS A 10 53.00 -4.15 6.30
CA CYS A 10 51.95 -3.11 6.21
C CYS A 10 50.68 -3.64 6.83
N LEU A 11 50.32 -3.08 7.98
CA LEU A 11 49.06 -3.33 8.66
C LEU A 11 47.97 -2.47 8.01
N ALA A 12 47.14 -3.05 7.13
CA ALA A 12 45.99 -2.38 6.55
C ALA A 12 44.81 -2.44 7.54
N LEU A 13 44.48 -1.29 8.11
CA LEU A 13 43.31 -1.11 8.96
C LEU A 13 42.08 -1.06 8.04
N ALA A 14 41.31 -2.15 7.97
CA ALA A 14 40.01 -2.20 7.27
C ALA A 14 38.94 -1.57 8.16
N CYS A 15 38.56 -0.34 7.90
CA CYS A 15 37.36 0.26 8.48
C CYS A 15 36.14 -0.39 7.86
N LEU A 16 35.54 -1.35 8.56
CA LEU A 16 34.19 -1.85 8.23
C LEU A 16 33.16 -0.76 8.58
N GLY A 17 32.80 0.04 7.61
CA GLY A 17 31.67 0.93 7.70
C GLY A 17 30.38 0.08 7.66
N THR A 18 29.71 -0.08 8.78
CA THR A 18 28.37 -0.64 8.86
C THR A 18 27.40 0.39 8.31
N LEU A 19 27.00 0.23 7.04
CA LEU A 19 25.88 0.98 6.46
C LEU A 19 24.59 0.48 7.13
N PRO A 20 23.73 1.37 7.66
CA PRO A 20 22.42 0.96 8.13
C PRO A 20 21.59 0.52 6.92
N LEU A 21 21.25 -0.77 6.84
CA LEU A 21 20.20 -1.25 5.95
C LEU A 21 18.88 -0.68 6.45
N THR A 22 18.45 0.44 5.90
CA THR A 22 17.06 0.85 6.01
C THR A 22 16.25 -0.11 5.14
N PRO A 23 15.26 -0.84 5.71
CA PRO A 23 14.34 -1.60 4.87
C PRO A 23 13.52 -0.58 4.08
N ALA A 24 13.83 -0.40 2.82
CA ALA A 24 12.93 0.25 1.90
C ALA A 24 11.68 -0.62 1.85
N LEU A 25 10.60 -0.16 2.45
CA LEU A 25 9.27 -0.67 2.20
C LEU A 25 8.97 -0.33 0.73
N ALA A 26 9.42 -1.19 -0.15
CA ALA A 26 9.05 -1.12 -1.55
C ALA A 26 7.54 -1.36 -1.60
N GLU A 27 6.78 -0.29 -1.75
CA GLU A 27 5.42 -0.38 -2.27
C GLU A 27 5.55 -1.02 -3.64
N SER A 28 5.21 -2.30 -3.69
CA SER A 28 5.28 -3.08 -4.93
C SER A 28 4.13 -2.62 -5.84
N ASN A 29 4.30 -1.48 -6.49
CA ASN A 29 3.50 -1.09 -7.64
C ASN A 29 3.88 -1.99 -8.81
N ILE A 30 3.30 -3.18 -8.87
CA ILE A 30 3.46 -4.08 -10.00
C ILE A 30 2.61 -3.50 -11.12
N GLY A 31 3.20 -2.64 -11.93
CA GLY A 31 2.59 -2.10 -13.14
C GLY A 31 2.51 -3.20 -14.20
N LEU A 32 1.34 -3.76 -14.41
CA LEU A 32 1.09 -4.69 -15.50
C LEU A 32 0.90 -3.90 -16.80
N ARG A 33 1.56 -4.32 -17.88
CA ARG A 33 1.32 -3.76 -19.22
C ARG A 33 -0.06 -4.15 -19.77
N GLY A 34 -0.61 -5.30 -19.34
CA GLY A 34 -1.99 -5.69 -19.56
C GLY A 34 -2.83 -5.32 -18.35
N GLY A 35 -4.04 -4.78 -18.56
CA GLY A 35 -4.97 -4.49 -17.48
C GLY A 35 -5.37 -5.71 -16.67
N PRO A 36 -6.07 -5.51 -15.55
CA PRO A 36 -6.68 -6.62 -14.83
C PRO A 36 -7.69 -7.34 -15.73
N PRO A 37 -7.92 -8.65 -15.51
CA PRO A 37 -9.02 -9.33 -16.16
C PRO A 37 -10.37 -8.68 -15.84
N GLU A 38 -11.39 -8.94 -16.65
CA GLU A 38 -12.74 -8.47 -16.35
C GLU A 38 -13.18 -8.90 -14.95
N PRO A 39 -13.85 -8.03 -14.20
CA PRO A 39 -14.40 -8.36 -12.90
C PRO A 39 -15.35 -9.57 -13.00
N ARG A 40 -15.26 -10.48 -12.04
CA ARG A 40 -16.22 -11.58 -11.98
C ARG A 40 -17.54 -11.09 -11.41
N TYR A 41 -18.64 -11.53 -12.01
CA TYR A 41 -19.94 -11.26 -11.44
C TYR A 41 -20.09 -11.98 -10.09
N GLU A 42 -20.42 -11.22 -9.06
CA GLU A 42 -20.78 -11.73 -7.75
C GLU A 42 -22.15 -11.16 -7.34
N ARG A 43 -22.99 -12.01 -6.80
CA ARG A 43 -24.26 -11.54 -6.23
C ARG A 43 -23.96 -10.75 -4.96
N VAL A 44 -24.36 -9.47 -4.94
CA VAL A 44 -24.24 -8.65 -3.73
C VAL A 44 -25.20 -9.19 -2.68
N PRO A 45 -24.72 -9.60 -1.51
CA PRO A 45 -25.60 -10.12 -0.47
C PRO A 45 -26.40 -9.01 0.22
N ALA A 46 -27.44 -9.38 0.95
CA ALA A 46 -28.21 -8.42 1.72
C ALA A 46 -27.33 -7.66 2.73
N PRO A 47 -27.59 -6.36 2.95
CA PRO A 47 -26.83 -5.57 3.92
C PRO A 47 -26.84 -6.21 5.32
N ARG A 48 -25.71 -6.09 6.01
CA ARG A 48 -25.53 -6.57 7.39
C ARG A 48 -25.26 -5.40 8.31
N ARG A 49 -25.96 -5.34 9.44
CA ARG A 49 -25.77 -4.26 10.42
C ARG A 49 -24.31 -4.22 10.91
N GLY A 50 -23.70 -3.04 10.90
CA GLY A 50 -22.33 -2.83 11.36
C GLY A 50 -21.26 -3.48 10.47
N GLN A 51 -21.60 -3.79 9.23
CA GLN A 51 -20.68 -4.36 8.25
C GLN A 51 -20.84 -3.69 6.88
N ILE A 52 -19.74 -3.60 6.16
CA ILE A 52 -19.69 -3.05 4.81
C ILE A 52 -19.33 -4.20 3.87
N TRP A 53 -20.06 -4.32 2.76
CA TRP A 53 -19.70 -5.25 1.69
C TRP A 53 -18.55 -4.66 0.87
N VAL A 54 -17.46 -5.43 0.77
CA VAL A 54 -16.34 -5.15 -0.13
C VAL A 54 -16.47 -6.06 -1.33
N PRO A 55 -16.68 -5.53 -2.54
CA PRO A 55 -16.81 -6.36 -3.74
C PRO A 55 -15.56 -7.17 -4.02
N GLY A 56 -15.73 -8.30 -4.71
CA GLY A 56 -14.61 -9.08 -5.21
C GLY A 56 -13.76 -8.28 -6.19
N HIS A 57 -12.47 -8.59 -6.24
CA HIS A 57 -11.52 -7.88 -7.06
C HIS A 57 -10.32 -8.76 -7.43
N TRP A 58 -9.60 -8.36 -8.47
CA TRP A 58 -8.35 -9.00 -8.83
C TRP A 58 -7.18 -8.39 -8.06
N GLU A 59 -6.33 -9.23 -7.48
CA GLU A 59 -5.06 -8.85 -6.89
C GLU A 59 -3.88 -9.44 -7.67
N PRO A 60 -2.81 -8.65 -7.89
CA PRO A 60 -1.59 -9.19 -8.47
C PRO A 60 -0.85 -10.05 -7.42
N ARG A 61 -0.51 -11.25 -7.80
CA ARG A 61 0.28 -12.21 -7.01
C ARG A 61 1.44 -12.74 -7.85
N GLY A 62 2.61 -12.09 -7.76
CA GLY A 62 3.73 -12.37 -8.64
C GLY A 62 3.37 -12.07 -10.11
N HIS A 63 3.44 -13.08 -10.98
CA HIS A 63 3.17 -12.93 -12.42
C HIS A 63 1.71 -13.24 -12.83
N ARG A 64 0.81 -13.40 -11.87
CA ARG A 64 -0.60 -13.72 -12.12
C ARG A 64 -1.54 -12.85 -11.32
N ASN A 65 -2.77 -12.71 -11.82
CA ASN A 65 -3.86 -12.11 -11.08
C ASN A 65 -4.66 -13.21 -10.37
N VAL A 66 -5.00 -12.98 -9.10
CA VAL A 66 -5.82 -13.87 -8.29
C VAL A 66 -7.11 -13.16 -7.95
N TRP A 67 -8.25 -13.81 -8.14
CA TRP A 67 -9.54 -13.27 -7.71
C TRP A 67 -9.71 -13.40 -6.21
N ILE A 68 -9.99 -12.28 -5.56
CA ILE A 68 -10.38 -12.22 -4.16
C ILE A 68 -11.89 -12.04 -4.12
N ALA A 69 -12.60 -13.01 -3.58
CA ALA A 69 -14.05 -12.94 -3.49
C ALA A 69 -14.51 -11.81 -2.57
N GLY A 70 -15.68 -11.26 -2.86
CA GLY A 70 -16.28 -10.24 -2.02
C GLY A 70 -16.53 -10.73 -0.59
N SER A 71 -16.40 -9.83 0.36
CA SER A 71 -16.54 -10.14 1.78
C SER A 71 -17.08 -8.97 2.59
N PHE A 72 -17.67 -9.29 3.76
CA PHE A 72 -18.05 -8.26 4.72
C PHE A 72 -16.87 -7.88 5.62
N VAL A 73 -16.67 -6.57 5.79
CA VAL A 73 -15.76 -6.01 6.79
C VAL A 73 -16.54 -5.26 7.85
N ARG A 74 -16.08 -5.29 9.10
CA ARG A 74 -16.73 -4.58 10.20
C ARG A 74 -16.56 -3.07 10.01
N GLU A 75 -17.64 -2.30 10.18
CA GLU A 75 -17.59 -0.84 10.18
C GLU A 75 -16.65 -0.32 11.26
N ARG A 76 -15.95 0.78 10.94
CA ARG A 76 -15.08 1.50 11.89
C ARG A 76 -15.64 2.90 12.07
N PRO A 77 -16.16 3.24 13.26
CA PRO A 77 -16.68 4.59 13.54
C PRO A 77 -15.64 5.68 13.24
N GLY A 78 -16.03 6.71 12.51
CA GLY A 78 -15.14 7.80 12.11
C GLY A 78 -14.22 7.47 10.93
N TYR A 79 -14.43 6.33 10.27
CA TYR A 79 -13.68 5.93 9.07
C TYR A 79 -14.64 5.51 7.96
N ARG A 80 -14.21 5.66 6.72
CA ARG A 80 -14.83 5.08 5.54
C ARG A 80 -13.91 4.01 4.95
N TYR A 81 -14.47 2.96 4.42
CA TYR A 81 -13.69 1.96 3.70
C TYR A 81 -13.59 2.36 2.23
N VAL A 82 -12.37 2.37 1.71
CA VAL A 82 -12.10 2.53 0.28
C VAL A 82 -11.85 1.14 -0.29
N ALA A 83 -12.68 0.74 -1.24
CA ALA A 83 -12.52 -0.57 -1.88
C ALA A 83 -11.24 -0.63 -2.72
N PRO A 84 -10.64 -1.82 -2.87
CA PRO A 84 -9.55 -2.02 -3.83
C PRO A 84 -9.98 -1.63 -5.24
N ALA A 85 -9.10 -0.98 -5.98
CA ALA A 85 -9.39 -0.54 -7.34
C ALA A 85 -8.15 -0.57 -8.22
N TRP A 86 -8.34 -0.79 -9.52
CA TRP A 86 -7.30 -0.64 -10.53
C TRP A 86 -7.43 0.71 -11.20
N GLU A 87 -6.34 1.43 -11.32
CA GLU A 87 -6.23 2.70 -12.01
C GLU A 87 -5.20 2.60 -13.13
N GLN A 88 -5.54 3.12 -14.30
CA GLN A 88 -4.58 3.27 -15.38
C GLN A 88 -3.96 4.66 -15.35
N ARG A 89 -2.65 4.74 -15.23
CA ARG A 89 -1.88 5.99 -15.30
C ARG A 89 -0.66 5.78 -16.21
N ASP A 90 -0.48 6.67 -17.17
CA ASP A 90 0.64 6.64 -18.13
C ASP A 90 0.79 5.27 -18.84
N GLY A 91 -0.34 4.67 -19.25
CA GLY A 91 -0.38 3.38 -19.93
C GLY A 91 -0.06 2.16 -19.04
N ARG A 92 0.09 2.37 -17.73
CA ARG A 92 0.33 1.30 -16.75
C ARG A 92 -0.87 1.15 -15.83
N TRP A 93 -1.20 -0.08 -15.50
CA TRP A 93 -2.23 -0.39 -14.53
C TRP A 93 -1.62 -0.53 -13.14
N ASN A 94 -2.15 0.24 -12.20
CA ASN A 94 -1.76 0.23 -10.79
C ASN A 94 -2.93 -0.23 -9.94
N MET A 95 -2.69 -1.14 -9.02
CA MET A 95 -3.68 -1.63 -8.09
C MET A 95 -3.57 -0.87 -6.77
N HIS A 96 -4.63 -0.16 -6.42
CA HIS A 96 -4.76 0.47 -5.11
C HIS A 96 -5.41 -0.53 -4.15
N ARG A 97 -4.73 -0.85 -3.08
CA ARG A 97 -5.27 -1.73 -2.04
C ARG A 97 -6.36 -1.01 -1.27
N GLY A 98 -7.45 -1.73 -1.00
CA GLY A 98 -8.49 -1.22 -0.15
C GLY A 98 -8.01 -0.98 1.29
N GLY A 99 -8.70 -0.09 1.99
CA GLY A 99 -8.35 0.22 3.36
C GLY A 99 -9.26 1.25 4.01
N TRP A 100 -9.03 1.46 5.29
CA TRP A 100 -9.76 2.43 6.09
C TRP A 100 -9.11 3.80 5.99
N GLN A 101 -9.88 4.79 5.60
CA GLN A 101 -9.50 6.19 5.61
C GLN A 101 -10.35 6.94 6.64
N ARG A 102 -9.79 7.97 7.27
CA ARG A 102 -10.58 8.84 8.13
C ARG A 102 -11.71 9.46 7.33
N ALA A 103 -12.90 9.47 7.91
CA ALA A 103 -14.03 10.13 7.28
C ALA A 103 -13.83 11.65 7.39
N ASP A 104 -13.50 12.26 6.28
CA ASP A 104 -13.34 13.69 6.07
C ASP A 104 -14.16 14.03 4.82
N ARG A 105 -15.31 14.68 5.02
CA ARG A 105 -16.33 14.83 3.97
C ARG A 105 -16.01 15.99 3.03
N ASP A 106 -15.47 17.04 3.57
CA ASP A 106 -15.16 18.26 2.81
C ASP A 106 -13.68 18.36 2.40
N GLY A 107 -12.82 17.45 2.89
CA GLY A 107 -11.43 17.34 2.48
C GLY A 107 -10.52 18.42 3.08
N ASP A 108 -10.94 19.09 4.14
CA ASP A 108 -10.14 20.13 4.79
C ASP A 108 -9.00 19.60 5.69
N GLY A 109 -8.94 18.28 5.85
CA GLY A 109 -7.95 17.57 6.68
C GLY A 109 -8.40 17.34 8.12
N VAL A 110 -9.58 17.84 8.52
CA VAL A 110 -10.19 17.59 9.83
C VAL A 110 -11.19 16.45 9.73
N PRO A 111 -11.02 15.35 10.45
CA PRO A 111 -11.99 14.27 10.41
C PRO A 111 -13.38 14.70 10.87
N ASN A 112 -14.45 14.33 10.16
CA ASN A 112 -15.85 14.69 10.46
C ASN A 112 -16.25 14.57 11.93
N ARG A 113 -15.63 13.66 12.67
CA ARG A 113 -15.94 13.43 14.10
C ARG A 113 -15.55 14.60 15.00
N VAL A 114 -14.52 15.34 14.64
CA VAL A 114 -13.96 16.46 15.43
C VAL A 114 -14.14 17.79 14.70
N ASP A 115 -14.63 17.75 13.48
CA ASP A 115 -14.92 18.91 12.70
C ASP A 115 -16.26 19.53 13.11
N ARG A 116 -16.25 20.81 13.38
CA ARG A 116 -17.46 21.58 13.70
C ARG A 116 -18.31 21.90 12.47
N ARG A 117 -17.74 21.77 11.28
CA ARG A 117 -18.39 22.09 10.01
C ARG A 117 -18.00 21.08 8.93
N PRO A 118 -18.41 19.83 9.08
CA PRO A 118 -17.96 18.72 8.24
C PRO A 118 -18.43 18.77 6.77
N ASN A 119 -18.96 19.87 6.31
CA ASN A 119 -19.36 20.13 4.94
C ASN A 119 -18.82 21.46 4.39
N ASP A 120 -17.89 22.11 5.10
CA ASP A 120 -17.34 23.43 4.73
C ASP A 120 -15.80 23.36 4.67
N PRO A 121 -15.22 23.12 3.47
CA PRO A 121 -13.77 22.89 3.32
C PRO A 121 -12.90 24.13 3.62
N TYR A 122 -13.51 25.27 3.86
CA TYR A 122 -12.81 26.52 4.16
C TYR A 122 -12.79 26.90 5.63
N ARG A 123 -13.43 26.09 6.49
CA ARG A 123 -13.55 26.36 7.91
C ARG A 123 -13.30 25.10 8.73
N ARG A 124 -12.20 25.16 9.45
CA ARG A 124 -11.75 24.12 10.39
C ARG A 124 -12.30 24.34 11.78
#